data_115749fb13d6427a05786edfe08c993e
#
_entry.id   115749fb13d6427a05786edfe08c993e
#
_cell.length_a   1.000
_cell.length_b   1.000
_cell.length_c   1.000
_cell.angle_alpha   90.00
_cell.angle_beta   90.00
_cell.angle_gamma   90.00
#
_symmetry.space_group_name_H-M   'P 1'
#
loop_
_entity.id
_entity.type
_entity.pdbx_description
1 polymer ?
#
loop_
_entity_poly.entity_id
_entity_poly.type
_entity_poly.pdbx_seq_one_letter_code
_entity_poly.pdbx_strand_id
1 'polypeptide(L)'
;MSILNSFDPDSKPLFTPEQLYGTGEQIAEVCIVSFHHKVLERVLAEYHPAAAARAFTANGPVELYLLELNGRPTLFYMSPIGAPAAGAILHEAAVLTGAKKFIVFGSCGVLAPELCAGKVIVPTEACRDEGLS
;
A
#
# COMPACT_ATOMS: atom_id res chain seq x y z
N MET A 1 -4.06 31.69 7.57
CA MET A 1 -4.94 30.51 7.68
C MET A 1 -4.03 29.30 7.50
N SER A 2 -3.93 28.43 8.48
CA SER A 2 -3.08 27.21 8.34
C SER A 2 -3.78 26.22 7.43
N ILE A 3 -3.05 25.54 6.55
CA ILE A 3 -3.57 24.47 5.69
C ILE A 3 -4.25 23.35 6.51
N LEU A 4 -3.84 23.21 7.78
CA LEU A 4 -4.44 22.28 8.73
C LEU A 4 -5.87 22.65 9.13
N ASN A 5 -6.25 23.92 8.97
CA ASN A 5 -7.59 24.41 9.31
C ASN A 5 -8.57 24.34 8.10
N SER A 6 -8.12 23.91 6.95
CA SER A 6 -8.95 23.73 5.74
C SER A 6 -9.34 22.28 5.48
N PHE A 7 -8.92 21.34 6.34
CA PHE A 7 -9.34 19.96 6.27
C PHE A 7 -10.78 19.82 6.74
N ASP A 8 -11.62 19.28 5.89
CA ASP A 8 -13.04 19.02 6.18
C ASP A 8 -13.25 17.49 6.32
N PRO A 9 -13.30 16.97 7.57
CA PRO A 9 -13.47 15.55 7.82
C PRO A 9 -14.90 15.05 7.60
N ASP A 10 -15.86 15.96 7.51
CA ASP A 10 -17.29 15.64 7.49
C ASP A 10 -17.86 15.60 6.06
N SER A 11 -17.18 16.22 5.10
CA SER A 11 -17.58 16.19 3.70
C SER A 11 -17.42 14.80 3.09
N LYS A 12 -18.47 14.39 2.37
CA LYS A 12 -18.39 13.16 1.58
C LYS A 12 -17.51 13.39 0.34
N PRO A 13 -16.66 12.42 -0.04
CA PRO A 13 -15.92 12.50 -1.28
C PRO A 13 -16.86 12.57 -2.48
N LEU A 14 -16.45 13.27 -3.54
CA LEU A 14 -17.23 13.39 -4.79
C LEU A 14 -17.42 12.02 -5.45
N PHE A 15 -16.45 11.14 -5.33
CA PHE A 15 -16.52 9.75 -5.77
C PHE A 15 -15.58 8.90 -4.88
N THR A 16 -15.87 7.61 -4.83
CA THR A 16 -15.08 6.65 -4.04
C THR A 16 -14.48 5.57 -4.94
N PRO A 17 -13.43 4.86 -4.51
CA PRO A 17 -12.90 3.72 -5.25
C PRO A 17 -13.95 2.65 -5.54
N GLU A 18 -14.92 2.44 -4.66
CA GLU A 18 -16.02 1.50 -4.89
C GLU A 18 -16.91 1.91 -6.06
N GLN A 19 -17.11 3.20 -6.28
CA GLN A 19 -17.86 3.71 -7.43
C GLN A 19 -17.07 3.57 -8.74
N LEU A 20 -15.73 3.60 -8.66
CA LEU A 20 -14.86 3.47 -9.81
C LEU A 20 -14.67 2.00 -10.23
N TYR A 21 -14.40 1.14 -9.25
CA TYR A 21 -14.01 -0.26 -9.48
C TYR A 21 -15.14 -1.26 -9.21
N GLY A 22 -16.20 -0.83 -8.54
CA GLY A 22 -17.20 -1.73 -7.98
C GLY A 22 -16.74 -2.42 -6.71
N THR A 23 -17.60 -3.26 -6.16
CA THR A 23 -17.26 -4.14 -5.02
C THR A 23 -17.14 -5.57 -5.52
N GLY A 24 -15.92 -6.12 -5.49
CA GLY A 24 -15.65 -7.49 -5.86
C GLY A 24 -15.68 -8.46 -4.68
N GLU A 25 -15.55 -9.76 -4.98
CA GLU A 25 -15.29 -10.76 -3.95
C GLU A 25 -13.88 -10.57 -3.36
N GLN A 26 -13.73 -10.98 -2.09
CA GLN A 26 -12.42 -10.92 -1.42
C GLN A 26 -11.44 -11.92 -2.08
N ILE A 27 -10.36 -11.41 -2.67
CA ILE A 27 -9.31 -12.21 -3.30
C ILE A 27 -8.40 -12.83 -2.22
N ALA A 28 -7.95 -12.01 -1.26
CA ALA A 28 -7.17 -12.44 -0.10
C ALA A 28 -7.34 -11.47 1.06
N GLU A 29 -7.12 -11.94 2.29
CA GLU A 29 -7.24 -11.10 3.49
C GLU A 29 -6.03 -10.19 3.70
N VAL A 30 -4.84 -10.66 3.32
CA VAL A 30 -3.56 -10.01 3.58
C VAL A 30 -2.97 -9.47 2.29
N CYS A 31 -2.48 -8.25 2.34
CA CYS A 31 -1.74 -7.62 1.26
C CYS A 31 -0.38 -7.11 1.77
N ILE A 32 0.69 -7.49 1.10
CA ILE A 32 2.06 -7.04 1.37
C ILE A 32 2.39 -5.93 0.39
N VAL A 33 2.97 -4.84 0.90
CA VAL A 33 3.31 -3.65 0.14
C VAL A 33 4.80 -3.36 0.27
N SER A 34 5.48 -3.19 -0.84
CA SER A 34 6.89 -2.79 -0.89
C SER A 34 7.08 -1.56 -1.78
N PHE A 35 8.19 -0.86 -1.63
CA PHE A 35 8.53 0.33 -2.41
C PHE A 35 9.71 0.13 -3.37
N HIS A 36 10.27 -1.08 -3.44
CA HIS A 36 11.52 -1.30 -4.15
C HIS A 36 11.36 -2.30 -5.30
N HIS A 37 11.73 -1.86 -6.53
CA HIS A 37 11.62 -2.69 -7.73
C HIS A 37 12.37 -4.02 -7.65
N LYS A 38 13.54 -4.08 -7.00
CA LYS A 38 14.27 -5.35 -6.82
C LYS A 38 13.52 -6.36 -5.93
N VAL A 39 12.66 -5.88 -5.01
CA VAL A 39 11.78 -6.75 -4.24
C VAL A 39 10.71 -7.31 -5.14
N LEU A 40 10.09 -6.47 -5.97
CA LEU A 40 9.11 -6.91 -6.96
C LEU A 40 9.73 -7.93 -7.93
N GLU A 41 10.88 -7.64 -8.53
CA GLU A 41 11.58 -8.55 -9.44
C GLU A 41 11.83 -9.91 -8.80
N ARG A 42 12.30 -9.92 -7.53
CA ARG A 42 12.54 -11.15 -6.78
C ARG A 42 11.25 -11.93 -6.52
N VAL A 43 10.18 -11.26 -6.12
CA VAL A 43 8.87 -11.89 -5.90
C VAL A 43 8.36 -12.52 -7.19
N LEU A 44 8.45 -11.80 -8.31
CA LEU A 44 8.02 -12.31 -9.62
C LEU A 44 8.86 -13.53 -10.06
N ALA A 45 10.16 -13.50 -9.82
CA ALA A 45 11.08 -14.58 -10.19
C ALA A 45 10.93 -15.83 -9.30
N GLU A 46 10.62 -15.66 -8.02
CA GLU A 46 10.57 -16.74 -7.04
C GLU A 46 9.19 -17.42 -7.00
N TYR A 47 8.13 -16.62 -7.05
CA TYR A 47 6.76 -17.12 -6.86
C TYR A 47 5.95 -17.25 -8.15
N HIS A 48 6.40 -16.65 -9.26
CA HIS A 48 5.68 -16.61 -10.54
C HIS A 48 4.18 -16.28 -10.39
N PRO A 49 3.82 -15.24 -9.63
CA PRO A 49 2.44 -14.98 -9.27
C PRO A 49 1.61 -14.50 -10.47
N ALA A 50 0.32 -14.79 -10.44
CA ALA A 50 -0.62 -14.20 -11.39
C ALA A 50 -0.99 -12.76 -10.96
N ALA A 51 -1.19 -11.87 -11.93
CA ALA A 51 -1.83 -10.59 -11.68
C ALA A 51 -3.29 -10.84 -11.31
N ALA A 52 -3.71 -10.38 -10.14
CA ALA A 52 -5.05 -10.61 -9.60
C ALA A 52 -5.96 -9.37 -9.71
N ALA A 53 -5.36 -8.19 -9.63
CA ALA A 53 -6.07 -6.93 -9.77
C ALA A 53 -5.11 -5.83 -10.28
N ARG A 54 -5.68 -4.70 -10.67
CA ARG A 54 -4.92 -3.57 -11.21
C ARG A 54 -5.55 -2.26 -10.78
N ALA A 55 -4.77 -1.40 -10.13
CA ALA A 55 -5.12 -0.02 -9.87
C ALA A 55 -4.57 0.88 -10.98
N PHE A 56 -5.34 1.88 -11.37
CA PHE A 56 -4.95 2.78 -12.46
C PHE A 56 -4.49 4.13 -11.93
N THR A 57 -3.29 4.52 -12.31
CA THR A 57 -2.73 5.83 -11.96
C THR A 57 -2.32 6.60 -13.20
N ALA A 58 -2.13 7.91 -13.06
CA ALA A 58 -1.62 8.76 -14.14
C ALA A 58 -0.20 8.33 -14.62
N ASN A 59 0.56 7.66 -13.77
CA ASN A 59 1.89 7.14 -14.08
C ASN A 59 1.90 5.70 -14.63
N GLY A 60 0.72 5.17 -14.92
CA GLY A 60 0.54 3.80 -15.37
C GLY A 60 -0.10 2.91 -14.30
N PRO A 61 -0.41 1.66 -14.65
CA PRO A 61 -1.06 0.75 -13.74
C PRO A 61 -0.14 0.24 -12.63
N VAL A 62 -0.72 -0.01 -11.47
CA VAL A 62 -0.09 -0.76 -10.38
C VAL A 62 -0.72 -2.14 -10.36
N GLU A 63 0.09 -3.15 -10.69
CA GLU A 63 -0.35 -4.54 -10.66
C GLU A 63 -0.34 -5.10 -9.24
N LEU A 64 -1.42 -5.77 -8.86
CA LEU A 64 -1.54 -6.51 -7.62
C LEU A 64 -1.46 -8.00 -7.93
N TYR A 65 -0.50 -8.67 -7.36
CA TYR A 65 -0.19 -10.07 -7.60
C TYR A 65 -0.73 -10.95 -6.48
N LEU A 66 -1.27 -12.11 -6.84
CA LEU A 66 -1.65 -13.13 -5.88
C LEU A 66 -0.57 -14.19 -5.79
N LEU A 67 -0.07 -14.41 -4.59
CA LEU A 67 0.89 -15.47 -4.27
C LEU A 67 0.36 -16.35 -3.15
N GLU A 68 0.99 -17.51 -2.99
CA GLU A 68 0.76 -18.38 -1.85
C GLU A 68 1.96 -18.29 -0.90
N LEU A 69 1.76 -17.78 0.30
CA LEU A 69 2.77 -17.74 1.34
C LEU A 69 2.37 -18.65 2.51
N ASN A 70 3.17 -19.68 2.77
CA ASN A 70 2.89 -20.66 3.82
C ASN A 70 1.48 -21.25 3.74
N GLY A 71 1.01 -21.59 2.54
CA GLY A 71 -0.32 -22.15 2.30
C GLY A 71 -1.46 -21.12 2.45
N ARG A 72 -1.17 -19.81 2.38
CA ARG A 72 -2.18 -18.76 2.50
C ARG A 72 -2.15 -17.84 1.27
N PRO A 73 -3.30 -17.56 0.67
CA PRO A 73 -3.38 -16.58 -0.40
C PRO A 73 -3.01 -15.20 0.16
N THR A 74 -2.05 -14.57 -0.48
CA THR A 74 -1.50 -13.29 -0.04
C THR A 74 -1.30 -12.40 -1.25
N LEU A 75 -1.78 -11.17 -1.18
CA LEU A 75 -1.55 -10.19 -2.23
C LEU A 75 -0.21 -9.49 -2.02
N PHE A 76 0.38 -9.07 -3.12
CA PHE A 76 1.60 -8.29 -3.14
C PHE A 76 1.52 -7.20 -4.22
N TYR A 77 1.98 -6.00 -3.91
CA TYR A 77 2.24 -4.99 -4.92
C TYR A 77 3.40 -4.08 -4.55
N MET A 78 3.97 -3.44 -5.57
CA MET A 78 4.94 -2.37 -5.38
C MET A 78 4.22 -1.02 -5.42
N SER A 79 4.27 -0.30 -4.30
CA SER A 79 3.68 1.03 -4.17
C SER A 79 4.54 2.10 -4.84
N PRO A 80 3.93 3.13 -5.43
CA PRO A 80 4.62 4.38 -5.70
C PRO A 80 5.20 4.98 -4.41
N ILE A 81 6.27 5.77 -4.57
CA ILE A 81 6.90 6.48 -3.46
C ILE A 81 6.13 7.77 -3.17
N GLY A 82 6.01 8.09 -1.89
CA GLY A 82 5.33 9.27 -1.38
C GLY A 82 4.00 8.94 -0.70
N ALA A 83 3.75 9.54 0.47
CA ALA A 83 2.58 9.27 1.30
C ALA A 83 1.25 9.44 0.55
N PRO A 84 1.04 10.53 -0.25
CA PRO A 84 -0.17 10.70 -1.02
C PRO A 84 -0.44 9.56 -2.00
N ALA A 85 0.56 9.18 -2.80
CA ALA A 85 0.41 8.13 -3.80
C ALA A 85 0.26 6.75 -3.15
N ALA A 86 1.05 6.46 -2.11
CA ALA A 86 0.98 5.20 -1.39
C ALA A 86 -0.37 5.04 -0.68
N GLY A 87 -0.89 6.10 -0.05
CA GLY A 87 -2.18 6.08 0.63
C GLY A 87 -3.36 5.88 -0.33
N ALA A 88 -3.34 6.56 -1.48
CA ALA A 88 -4.37 6.38 -2.50
C ALA A 88 -4.40 4.94 -3.03
N ILE A 89 -3.24 4.39 -3.43
CA ILE A 89 -3.17 3.02 -3.95
C ILE A 89 -3.50 1.98 -2.87
N LEU A 90 -3.15 2.21 -1.62
CA LEU A 90 -3.52 1.30 -0.53
C LEU A 90 -5.05 1.22 -0.37
N HIS A 91 -5.74 2.35 -0.44
CA HIS A 91 -7.20 2.39 -0.39
C HIS A 91 -7.81 1.68 -1.61
N GLU A 92 -7.32 1.98 -2.82
CA GLU A 92 -7.79 1.30 -4.04
C GLU A 92 -7.54 -0.20 -3.98
N ALA A 93 -6.37 -0.64 -3.51
CA ALA A 93 -6.04 -2.05 -3.33
C ALA A 93 -7.00 -2.75 -2.36
N ALA A 94 -7.38 -2.08 -1.26
CA ALA A 94 -8.36 -2.61 -0.32
C ALA A 94 -9.72 -2.84 -0.99
N VAL A 95 -10.19 -1.89 -1.79
CA VAL A 95 -11.48 -1.99 -2.50
C VAL A 95 -11.42 -3.05 -3.60
N LEU A 96 -10.39 -3.01 -4.45
CA LEU A 96 -10.21 -3.94 -5.57
C LEU A 96 -10.12 -5.41 -5.15
N THR A 97 -9.56 -5.68 -3.98
CA THR A 97 -9.19 -7.05 -3.58
C THR A 97 -9.89 -7.53 -2.32
N GLY A 98 -10.60 -6.67 -1.62
CA GLY A 98 -11.22 -6.97 -0.34
C GLY A 98 -10.20 -7.25 0.78
N ALA A 99 -8.92 -6.91 0.59
CA ALA A 99 -7.90 -7.09 1.62
C ALA A 99 -8.17 -6.20 2.83
N LYS A 100 -7.99 -6.76 4.03
CA LYS A 100 -8.28 -6.10 5.30
C LYS A 100 -7.04 -5.86 6.16
N LYS A 101 -5.94 -6.54 5.83
CA LYS A 101 -4.68 -6.47 6.56
C LYS A 101 -3.57 -6.11 5.61
N PHE A 102 -2.85 -5.04 5.92
CA PHE A 102 -1.75 -4.56 5.10
C PHE A 102 -0.44 -4.61 5.88
N ILE A 103 0.58 -5.20 5.28
CA ILE A 103 1.95 -5.21 5.79
C ILE A 103 2.77 -4.36 4.85
N VAL A 104 3.10 -3.15 5.29
CA VAL A 104 3.94 -2.23 4.52
C VAL A 104 5.36 -2.33 5.03
N PHE A 105 6.31 -2.65 4.16
CA PHE A 105 7.70 -2.75 4.55
C PHE A 105 8.64 -2.07 3.55
N GLY A 106 9.75 -1.60 4.08
CA GLY A 106 10.78 -0.92 3.30
C GLY A 106 12.02 -0.66 4.14
N SER A 107 12.96 0.04 3.58
CA SER A 107 14.13 0.56 4.30
C SER A 107 13.88 2.01 4.71
N CYS A 108 14.44 2.42 5.83
CA CYS A 108 14.38 3.80 6.31
C CYS A 108 15.78 4.30 6.71
N GLY A 109 15.92 5.61 6.73
CA GLY A 109 17.07 6.26 7.36
C GLY A 109 17.02 6.10 8.87
N VAL A 110 18.18 5.99 9.50
CA VAL A 110 18.32 5.83 10.95
C VAL A 110 18.89 7.11 11.54
N LEU A 111 18.10 7.78 12.39
CA LEU A 111 18.52 8.98 13.10
C LEU A 111 19.21 8.67 14.44
N ALA A 112 18.94 7.51 15.03
CA ALA A 112 19.50 7.02 16.28
C ALA A 112 20.10 5.63 16.05
N PRO A 113 21.34 5.52 15.51
CA PRO A 113 21.96 4.24 15.12
C PRO A 113 22.07 3.23 16.26
N GLU A 114 22.31 3.69 17.47
CA GLU A 114 22.44 2.87 18.68
C GLU A 114 21.14 2.11 19.02
N LEU A 115 19.99 2.65 18.61
CA LEU A 115 18.68 2.05 18.83
C LEU A 115 18.25 1.12 17.69
N CYS A 116 18.57 1.50 16.47
CA CYS A 116 17.86 0.99 15.27
C CYS A 116 18.75 0.28 14.26
N ALA A 117 20.06 0.58 14.20
CA ALA A 117 20.94 0.06 13.15
C ALA A 117 20.94 -1.48 13.07
N GLY A 118 20.67 -2.00 11.87
CA GLY A 118 20.64 -3.45 11.61
C GLY A 118 19.46 -4.21 12.22
N LYS A 119 18.44 -3.50 12.68
CA LYS A 119 17.24 -4.10 13.28
C LYS A 119 16.02 -3.97 12.37
N VAL A 120 15.08 -4.88 12.51
CA VAL A 120 13.73 -4.71 12.01
C VAL A 120 12.95 -3.87 13.03
N ILE A 121 12.35 -2.79 12.54
CA ILE A 121 11.62 -1.84 13.38
C ILE A 121 10.14 -1.90 12.99
N VAL A 122 9.28 -2.00 13.99
CA VAL A 122 7.84 -1.87 13.83
C VAL A 122 7.43 -0.55 14.48
N PRO A 123 7.10 0.49 13.69
CA PRO A 123 6.67 1.77 14.25
C PRO A 123 5.30 1.63 14.93
N THR A 124 5.13 2.25 16.08
CA THR A 124 3.87 2.30 16.82
C THR A 124 3.12 3.62 16.60
N GLU A 125 3.85 4.65 16.18
CA GLU A 125 3.32 5.98 15.95
C GLU A 125 3.97 6.61 14.73
N ALA A 126 3.27 7.52 14.07
CA ALA A 126 3.79 8.32 12.97
C ALA A 126 3.38 9.79 13.17
N CYS A 127 4.32 10.70 12.93
CA CYS A 127 4.01 12.12 12.88
C CYS A 127 3.46 12.46 11.49
N ARG A 128 2.30 13.09 11.48
CA ARG A 128 1.63 13.53 10.25
C ARG A 128 2.15 14.92 9.84
N ASP A 129 3.03 14.94 8.86
CA ASP A 129 3.61 16.19 8.31
C ASP A 129 3.92 15.99 6.81
N GLU A 130 2.94 15.49 6.04
CA GLU A 130 3.18 15.01 4.68
C GLU A 130 2.27 15.66 3.61
N GLY A 131 1.27 16.44 4.02
CA GLY A 131 0.36 17.14 3.11
C GLY A 131 -0.66 16.26 2.36
N LEU A 132 -0.84 15.00 2.76
CA LEU A 132 -1.85 14.11 2.18
C LEU A 132 -3.21 14.32 2.86
N SER A 133 -3.19 14.56 4.10
CA SER A 133 -4.36 14.49 4.98
C SER A 133 -4.72 15.84 5.56
#